data_d0ef074e8e7815805070fb06dcbc553d
#
_entry.id   d0ef074e8e7815805070fb06dcbc553d
#
_cell.length_a   1.000
_cell.length_b   1.000
_cell.length_c   1.000
_cell.angle_alpha   90.00
_cell.angle_beta   90.00
_cell.angle_gamma   90.00
#
_symmetry.space_group_name_H-M   'P 1'
#
loop_
_entity.id
_entity.type
_entity.pdbx_description
1 polymer ?
#
loop_
_entity_poly.entity_id
_entity_poly.type
_entity_poly.pdbx_seq_one_letter_code
_entity_poly.pdbx_strand_id
1 'polypeptide(L)'
;MPGPLEGVVIVDLSRVVAGPQATMALADLGARVIKVEQPGTGDETRGWGPPFAGADQVSTYYLSINRNKESITLDLKSDEGKDTLARLVRHADVLVENFRTGVLDRLGFPVGRLHELNPRLIVLSITGFGHDGPEGGRPGYDAIMQGEAGIMSVTGPPGTPSKVGLSIADILAAGNATSGVLAALYERTRTGRGSVVRTSLLASVVGAHMYQGTRWTVAGEVPESVGNDHPTIAPYGTFRCKDGQIQIGVANQNLWRRFAPLVDLDADDPRYATIPDRSANRAELTADIERVLAGDTREAWLERLNGAGVPAGSIRSIDEVYTWEQTRSQGLVIEVEHPTLGRIELPGPPLRFDGAEPRVHTAPPLLGEHTDAVLAWLDEQDAAERRDPAGQRDAAERQDPAGQQDIAKQQDPAGQQDAAERLDAAGERDGEEQGRGQ
;
A
#
# COMPACT_ATOMS: atom_id res chain seq x y z
N MET A 1 -5.12 5.49 24.39
CA MET A 1 -5.98 6.43 23.62
C MET A 1 -6.59 5.68 22.47
N PRO A 2 -7.80 6.05 22.04
CA PRO A 2 -8.41 5.49 20.83
C PRO A 2 -7.49 5.66 19.62
N GLY A 3 -7.57 4.76 18.65
CA GLY A 3 -6.77 4.85 17.44
C GLY A 3 -7.21 6.01 16.54
N PRO A 4 -6.35 6.47 15.59
CA PRO A 4 -6.70 7.58 14.68
C PRO A 4 -8.00 7.38 13.89
N LEU A 5 -8.40 6.12 13.64
CA LEU A 5 -9.62 5.77 12.91
C LEU A 5 -10.72 5.18 13.82
N GLU A 6 -10.67 5.43 15.14
CA GLU A 6 -11.76 4.99 16.02
C GLU A 6 -13.10 5.61 15.60
N GLY A 7 -14.13 4.76 15.58
CA GLY A 7 -15.47 5.12 15.09
C GLY A 7 -15.66 4.95 13.60
N VAL A 8 -14.59 4.69 12.81
CA VAL A 8 -14.72 4.36 11.38
C VAL A 8 -15.09 2.89 11.22
N VAL A 9 -16.17 2.61 10.48
CA VAL A 9 -16.65 1.26 10.15
C VAL A 9 -16.35 0.93 8.69
N ILE A 10 -15.66 -0.18 8.47
CA ILE A 10 -15.26 -0.66 7.14
C ILE A 10 -15.93 -2.00 6.86
N VAL A 11 -16.67 -2.11 5.76
CA VAL A 11 -17.17 -3.37 5.21
C VAL A 11 -16.18 -3.88 4.17
N ASP A 12 -15.53 -4.99 4.46
CA ASP A 12 -14.48 -5.60 3.64
C ASP A 12 -15.03 -6.81 2.86
N LEU A 13 -15.37 -6.60 1.59
CA LEU A 13 -15.75 -7.66 0.64
C LEU A 13 -14.54 -8.24 -0.08
N SER A 14 -13.34 -7.70 0.17
CA SER A 14 -12.14 -8.07 -0.57
C SER A 14 -11.60 -9.43 -0.15
N ARG A 15 -10.80 -10.03 -1.02
CA ARG A 15 -10.23 -11.37 -0.87
C ARG A 15 -8.76 -11.36 -1.25
N VAL A 16 -8.07 -12.44 -0.95
CA VAL A 16 -6.68 -12.71 -1.28
C VAL A 16 -5.74 -11.77 -0.50
N VAL A 17 -5.06 -10.78 -1.12
CA VAL A 17 -4.02 -9.99 -0.43
C VAL A 17 -4.29 -8.49 -0.44
N ALA A 18 -4.34 -7.85 -1.59
CA ALA A 18 -4.28 -6.38 -1.69
C ALA A 18 -5.35 -5.66 -0.85
N GLY A 19 -6.62 -6.08 -0.98
CA GLY A 19 -7.72 -5.53 -0.18
C GLY A 19 -7.62 -5.90 1.30
N PRO A 20 -7.48 -7.19 1.66
CA PRO A 20 -7.36 -7.61 3.04
C PRO A 20 -6.19 -6.97 3.79
N GLN A 21 -5.04 -6.77 3.14
CA GLN A 21 -3.90 -6.07 3.74
C GLN A 21 -4.18 -4.58 3.94
N ALA A 22 -4.88 -3.93 3.01
CA ALA A 22 -5.28 -2.53 3.16
C ALA A 22 -6.25 -2.36 4.33
N THR A 23 -7.27 -3.22 4.44
CA THR A 23 -8.25 -3.16 5.53
C THR A 23 -7.64 -3.55 6.88
N MET A 24 -6.66 -4.48 6.91
CA MET A 24 -5.89 -4.77 8.11
C MET A 24 -5.06 -3.57 8.57
N ALA A 25 -4.42 -2.84 7.64
CA ALA A 25 -3.68 -1.62 7.97
C ALA A 25 -4.60 -0.53 8.56
N LEU A 26 -5.81 -0.38 8.02
CA LEU A 26 -6.82 0.53 8.57
C LEU A 26 -7.34 0.05 9.94
N ALA A 27 -7.47 -1.26 10.15
CA ALA A 27 -7.80 -1.84 11.44
C ALA A 27 -6.70 -1.60 12.49
N ASP A 28 -5.43 -1.72 12.11
CA ASP A 28 -4.28 -1.35 12.96
C ASP A 28 -4.35 0.12 13.42
N LEU A 29 -4.93 1.00 12.60
CA LEU A 29 -5.15 2.42 12.92
C LEU A 29 -6.42 2.68 13.75
N GLY A 30 -7.25 1.65 13.98
CA GLY A 30 -8.42 1.77 14.87
C GLY A 30 -9.77 1.62 14.20
N ALA A 31 -9.85 1.46 12.90
CA ALA A 31 -11.11 1.19 12.26
C ALA A 31 -11.68 -0.17 12.69
N ARG A 32 -13.00 -0.25 12.82
CA ARG A 32 -13.73 -1.51 12.92
C ARG A 32 -13.87 -2.11 11.53
N VAL A 33 -13.31 -3.28 11.28
CA VAL A 33 -13.35 -3.95 9.97
C VAL A 33 -14.22 -5.20 10.05
N ILE A 34 -15.32 -5.19 9.32
CA ILE A 34 -16.25 -6.32 9.16
C ILE A 34 -15.94 -6.98 7.82
N LYS A 35 -15.25 -8.12 7.87
CA LYS A 35 -14.93 -8.93 6.69
C LYS A 35 -16.12 -9.83 6.35
N VAL A 36 -16.67 -9.63 5.17
CA VAL A 36 -17.78 -10.43 4.65
C VAL A 36 -17.23 -11.55 3.78
N GLU A 37 -17.52 -12.77 4.18
CA GLU A 37 -16.99 -13.97 3.54
C GLU A 37 -18.11 -14.88 3.02
N GLN A 38 -17.78 -15.71 2.02
CA GLN A 38 -18.74 -16.69 1.50
C GLN A 38 -18.97 -17.81 2.54
N PRO A 39 -20.22 -18.21 2.80
CA PRO A 39 -20.49 -19.34 3.67
C PRO A 39 -19.76 -20.62 3.25
N GLY A 40 -19.23 -21.34 4.21
CA GLY A 40 -18.54 -22.62 4.04
C GLY A 40 -17.10 -22.54 3.55
N THR A 41 -16.77 -21.66 2.61
CA THR A 41 -15.42 -21.58 2.02
C THR A 41 -14.61 -20.39 2.50
N GLY A 42 -15.26 -19.26 2.77
CA GLY A 42 -14.59 -18.01 3.15
C GLY A 42 -13.72 -17.42 2.06
N ASP A 43 -12.68 -16.69 2.47
CA ASP A 43 -11.60 -16.20 1.63
C ASP A 43 -10.74 -17.37 1.13
N GLU A 44 -10.37 -17.37 -0.15
CA GLU A 44 -9.53 -18.43 -0.75
C GLU A 44 -8.23 -18.65 0.03
N THR A 45 -7.69 -17.63 0.67
CA THR A 45 -6.46 -17.71 1.47
C THR A 45 -6.60 -18.61 2.70
N ARG A 46 -7.82 -18.92 3.16
CA ARG A 46 -8.05 -19.90 4.23
C ARG A 46 -7.61 -21.32 3.84
N GLY A 47 -7.63 -21.61 2.52
CA GLY A 47 -7.17 -22.89 1.96
C GLY A 47 -5.73 -22.87 1.42
N TRP A 48 -5.01 -21.75 1.54
CA TRP A 48 -3.66 -21.65 0.98
C TRP A 48 -2.60 -22.15 1.94
N GLY A 49 -1.86 -23.13 1.49
CA GLY A 49 -0.76 -23.79 2.19
C GLY A 49 -0.16 -24.92 1.36
N PRO A 50 0.85 -25.63 1.85
CA PRO A 50 1.53 -25.47 3.14
C PRO A 50 2.37 -24.18 3.22
N PRO A 51 2.72 -23.70 4.46
CA PRO A 51 2.45 -24.35 5.73
C PRO A 51 1.05 -24.03 6.28
N PHE A 52 0.50 -24.99 7.02
CA PHE A 52 -0.69 -24.81 7.85
C PHE A 52 -0.30 -24.96 9.32
N ALA A 53 -0.98 -24.25 10.20
CA ALA A 53 -0.73 -24.27 11.64
C ALA A 53 -1.78 -25.09 12.40
N GLY A 54 -1.33 -25.83 13.43
CA GLY A 54 -2.18 -26.57 14.34
C GLY A 54 -2.91 -27.76 13.72
N ALA A 55 -3.75 -28.41 14.55
CA ALA A 55 -4.56 -29.56 14.12
C ALA A 55 -5.66 -29.18 13.13
N ASP A 56 -6.19 -27.98 13.25
CA ASP A 56 -7.27 -27.44 12.41
C ASP A 56 -6.78 -26.93 11.04
N GLN A 57 -5.51 -27.14 10.72
CA GLN A 57 -4.91 -26.77 9.45
C GLN A 57 -5.18 -25.29 9.08
N VAL A 58 -4.95 -24.37 10.03
CA VAL A 58 -5.14 -22.92 9.83
C VAL A 58 -4.08 -22.39 8.88
N SER A 59 -4.49 -21.71 7.82
CA SER A 59 -3.60 -21.14 6.83
C SER A 59 -2.75 -20.00 7.41
N THR A 60 -1.43 -20.15 7.38
CA THR A 60 -0.51 -19.05 7.77
C THR A 60 -0.62 -17.84 6.84
N TYR A 61 -1.08 -18.06 5.61
CA TYR A 61 -1.33 -16.99 4.65
C TYR A 61 -2.50 -16.11 5.10
N TYR A 62 -3.64 -16.72 5.47
CA TYR A 62 -4.79 -16.00 6.02
C TYR A 62 -4.42 -15.26 7.31
N LEU A 63 -3.64 -15.89 8.19
CA LEU A 63 -3.20 -15.29 9.45
C LEU A 63 -2.38 -14.02 9.24
N SER A 64 -1.62 -13.92 8.15
CA SER A 64 -0.69 -12.81 7.93
C SER A 64 -1.38 -11.46 7.62
N ILE A 65 -2.65 -11.45 7.16
CA ILE A 65 -3.32 -10.28 6.58
C ILE A 65 -4.73 -10.00 7.13
N ASN A 66 -5.15 -10.65 8.22
CA ASN A 66 -6.53 -10.52 8.71
C ASN A 66 -6.68 -10.26 10.22
N ARG A 67 -5.60 -9.86 10.93
CA ARG A 67 -5.71 -9.45 12.33
C ARG A 67 -6.62 -8.23 12.50
N ASN A 68 -7.20 -8.08 13.68
CA ASN A 68 -8.08 -6.96 14.06
C ASN A 68 -9.37 -6.86 13.23
N LYS A 69 -9.81 -7.95 12.60
CA LYS A 69 -11.06 -7.98 11.83
C LYS A 69 -12.11 -8.82 12.53
N GLU A 70 -13.38 -8.52 12.26
CA GLU A 70 -14.53 -9.36 12.52
C GLU A 70 -14.88 -10.12 11.24
N SER A 71 -15.13 -11.42 11.31
CA SER A 71 -15.58 -12.23 10.16
C SER A 71 -17.06 -12.54 10.29
N ILE A 72 -17.81 -12.28 9.22
CA ILE A 72 -19.19 -12.71 9.04
C ILE A 72 -19.34 -13.47 7.74
N THR A 73 -20.34 -14.36 7.67
CA THR A 73 -20.64 -15.09 6.43
C THR A 73 -21.96 -14.62 5.83
N LEU A 74 -21.91 -14.18 4.55
CA LEU A 74 -23.09 -13.82 3.77
C LEU A 74 -23.02 -14.44 2.38
N ASP A 75 -24.13 -15.07 1.95
CA ASP A 75 -24.31 -15.42 0.54
C ASP A 75 -24.83 -14.20 -0.24
N LEU A 76 -23.91 -13.45 -0.85
CA LEU A 76 -24.26 -12.26 -1.64
C LEU A 76 -25.08 -12.54 -2.91
N LYS A 77 -25.37 -13.81 -3.22
CA LYS A 77 -26.29 -14.19 -4.30
C LYS A 77 -27.73 -14.34 -3.81
N SER A 78 -27.93 -14.59 -2.51
CA SER A 78 -29.25 -14.66 -1.90
C SER A 78 -29.83 -13.28 -1.63
N ASP A 79 -31.15 -13.17 -1.58
CA ASP A 79 -31.83 -11.91 -1.24
C ASP A 79 -31.52 -11.49 0.20
N GLU A 80 -31.49 -12.44 1.15
CA GLU A 80 -31.14 -12.19 2.54
C GLU A 80 -29.71 -11.64 2.71
N GLY A 81 -28.73 -12.22 2.01
CA GLY A 81 -27.35 -11.74 2.04
C GLY A 81 -27.21 -10.34 1.43
N LYS A 82 -27.96 -10.05 0.36
CA LYS A 82 -28.00 -8.71 -0.25
C LYS A 82 -28.66 -7.69 0.68
N ASP A 83 -29.75 -8.06 1.33
CA ASP A 83 -30.43 -7.17 2.28
C ASP A 83 -29.53 -6.87 3.47
N THR A 84 -28.81 -7.87 3.99
CA THR A 84 -27.84 -7.68 5.06
C THR A 84 -26.67 -6.79 4.63
N LEU A 85 -26.14 -6.98 3.40
CA LEU A 85 -25.10 -6.08 2.85
C LEU A 85 -25.62 -4.65 2.70
N ALA A 86 -26.86 -4.46 2.25
CA ALA A 86 -27.46 -3.12 2.13
C ALA A 86 -27.60 -2.44 3.50
N ARG A 87 -27.90 -3.18 4.56
CA ARG A 87 -27.91 -2.69 5.95
C ARG A 87 -26.50 -2.29 6.41
N LEU A 88 -25.50 -3.14 6.18
CA LEU A 88 -24.09 -2.84 6.49
C LEU A 88 -23.64 -1.55 5.80
N VAL A 89 -23.95 -1.37 4.52
CA VAL A 89 -23.61 -0.19 3.71
C VAL A 89 -24.17 1.10 4.30
N ARG A 90 -25.40 1.08 4.83
CA ARG A 90 -26.00 2.29 5.46
C ARG A 90 -25.18 2.78 6.66
N HIS A 91 -24.59 1.86 7.41
CA HIS A 91 -23.84 2.18 8.65
C HIS A 91 -22.32 2.18 8.45
N ALA A 92 -21.83 1.90 7.23
CA ALA A 92 -20.41 1.89 6.93
C ALA A 92 -19.87 3.26 6.51
N ASP A 93 -18.61 3.52 6.84
CA ASP A 93 -17.84 4.64 6.33
C ASP A 93 -17.15 4.30 5.02
N VAL A 94 -16.69 3.06 4.90
CA VAL A 94 -15.94 2.56 3.75
C VAL A 94 -16.45 1.18 3.36
N LEU A 95 -16.63 0.95 2.06
CA LEU A 95 -16.79 -0.38 1.47
C LEU A 95 -15.54 -0.67 0.64
N VAL A 96 -14.95 -1.85 0.85
CA VAL A 96 -13.76 -2.30 0.11
C VAL A 96 -14.09 -3.54 -0.69
N GLU A 97 -13.75 -3.52 -1.99
CA GLU A 97 -13.87 -4.69 -2.84
C GLU A 97 -12.66 -4.83 -3.78
N ASN A 98 -12.34 -6.05 -4.19
CA ASN A 98 -11.34 -6.34 -5.22
C ASN A 98 -11.83 -7.42 -6.20
N PHE A 99 -13.12 -7.37 -6.52
CA PHE A 99 -13.71 -8.24 -7.52
C PHE A 99 -13.26 -7.86 -8.94
N ARG A 100 -13.50 -8.75 -9.88
CA ARG A 100 -13.38 -8.40 -11.29
C ARG A 100 -14.40 -7.31 -11.62
N THR A 101 -14.02 -6.39 -12.49
CA THR A 101 -14.87 -5.28 -12.94
C THR A 101 -16.28 -5.74 -13.27
N GLY A 102 -17.28 -5.07 -12.73
CA GLY A 102 -18.69 -5.34 -12.92
C GLY A 102 -19.28 -6.50 -12.09
N VAL A 103 -18.52 -7.16 -11.22
CA VAL A 103 -19.08 -8.20 -10.32
C VAL A 103 -19.98 -7.57 -9.29
N LEU A 104 -19.55 -6.48 -8.64
CA LEU A 104 -20.34 -5.78 -7.64
C LEU A 104 -21.66 -5.25 -8.22
N ASP A 105 -21.63 -4.75 -9.46
CA ASP A 105 -22.82 -4.32 -10.19
C ASP A 105 -23.80 -5.48 -10.42
N ARG A 106 -23.29 -6.65 -10.84
CA ARG A 106 -24.12 -7.86 -11.02
C ARG A 106 -24.71 -8.41 -9.73
N LEU A 107 -24.07 -8.15 -8.60
CA LEU A 107 -24.61 -8.47 -7.27
C LEU A 107 -25.74 -7.51 -6.85
N GLY A 108 -25.96 -6.42 -7.61
CA GLY A 108 -27.00 -5.42 -7.33
C GLY A 108 -26.51 -4.19 -6.57
N PHE A 109 -25.18 -3.98 -6.49
CA PHE A 109 -24.55 -2.88 -5.77
C PHE A 109 -23.65 -2.02 -6.67
N PRO A 110 -24.16 -1.47 -7.80
CA PRO A 110 -23.41 -0.47 -8.55
C PRO A 110 -23.16 0.75 -7.66
N VAL A 111 -22.11 1.51 -7.95
CA VAL A 111 -21.71 2.70 -7.16
C VAL A 111 -22.88 3.66 -6.92
N GLY A 112 -23.74 3.90 -7.93
CA GLY A 112 -24.92 4.74 -7.77
C GLY A 112 -25.84 4.23 -6.65
N ARG A 113 -26.10 2.92 -6.63
CA ARG A 113 -26.93 2.29 -5.59
C ARG A 113 -26.28 2.36 -4.21
N LEU A 114 -24.96 2.19 -4.12
CA LEU A 114 -24.23 2.32 -2.87
C LEU A 114 -24.35 3.75 -2.30
N HIS A 115 -24.23 4.77 -3.15
CA HIS A 115 -24.38 6.17 -2.73
C HIS A 115 -25.85 6.58 -2.49
N GLU A 116 -26.84 5.90 -3.10
CA GLU A 116 -28.24 6.05 -2.71
C GLU A 116 -28.51 5.52 -1.30
N LEU A 117 -27.89 4.39 -0.93
CA LEU A 117 -28.00 3.81 0.40
C LEU A 117 -27.27 4.65 1.46
N ASN A 118 -26.08 5.18 1.10
CA ASN A 118 -25.26 5.98 1.97
C ASN A 118 -24.47 7.02 1.17
N PRO A 119 -24.93 8.27 1.08
CA PRO A 119 -24.23 9.34 0.34
C PRO A 119 -22.84 9.69 0.87
N ARG A 120 -22.50 9.23 2.08
CA ARG A 120 -21.20 9.46 2.72
C ARG A 120 -20.23 8.30 2.56
N LEU A 121 -20.67 7.20 1.95
CA LEU A 121 -19.87 6.01 1.78
C LEU A 121 -18.67 6.27 0.86
N ILE A 122 -17.49 5.88 1.33
CA ILE A 122 -16.28 5.80 0.50
C ILE A 122 -16.23 4.38 -0.08
N VAL A 123 -16.14 4.25 -1.40
CA VAL A 123 -16.02 2.96 -2.07
C VAL A 123 -14.57 2.80 -2.56
N LEU A 124 -13.84 1.85 -1.97
CA LEU A 124 -12.52 1.46 -2.45
C LEU A 124 -12.64 0.25 -3.37
N SER A 125 -12.17 0.40 -4.60
CA SER A 125 -12.13 -0.69 -5.57
C SER A 125 -10.71 -0.94 -6.07
N ILE A 126 -10.23 -2.20 -5.97
CA ILE A 126 -8.88 -2.62 -6.36
C ILE A 126 -8.98 -3.66 -7.47
N THR A 127 -8.34 -3.42 -8.60
CA THR A 127 -8.33 -4.35 -9.74
C THR A 127 -6.91 -4.79 -10.11
N GLY A 128 -6.78 -5.75 -11.02
CA GLY A 128 -5.48 -6.15 -11.58
C GLY A 128 -4.92 -5.07 -12.51
N PHE A 129 -5.62 -4.81 -13.62
CA PHE A 129 -5.13 -3.96 -14.71
C PHE A 129 -5.74 -2.55 -14.75
N GLY A 130 -6.73 -2.25 -13.93
CA GLY A 130 -7.51 -1.01 -13.98
C GLY A 130 -9.00 -1.30 -14.12
N HIS A 131 -9.82 -0.24 -14.05
CA HIS A 131 -11.29 -0.34 -14.14
C HIS A 131 -11.80 -0.16 -15.56
N ASP A 132 -10.99 0.42 -16.42
CA ASP A 132 -11.29 0.77 -17.81
C ASP A 132 -10.07 0.52 -18.71
N GLY A 133 -10.12 1.01 -19.95
CA GLY A 133 -9.09 0.77 -20.95
C GLY A 133 -9.14 -0.64 -21.54
N PRO A 134 -8.22 -0.96 -22.47
CA PRO A 134 -8.28 -2.21 -23.25
C PRO A 134 -8.13 -3.47 -22.39
N GLU A 135 -7.45 -3.38 -21.23
CA GLU A 135 -7.17 -4.51 -20.33
C GLU A 135 -7.99 -4.47 -19.02
N GLY A 136 -8.89 -3.49 -18.84
CA GLY A 136 -9.61 -3.26 -17.58
C GLY A 136 -10.44 -4.43 -17.05
N GLY A 137 -10.88 -5.33 -17.91
CA GLY A 137 -11.61 -6.56 -17.54
C GLY A 137 -10.73 -7.78 -17.29
N ARG A 138 -9.41 -7.67 -17.50
CA ARG A 138 -8.47 -8.78 -17.42
C ARG A 138 -8.19 -9.15 -15.96
N PRO A 139 -8.24 -10.46 -15.60
CA PRO A 139 -7.85 -10.89 -14.27
C PRO A 139 -6.34 -10.76 -14.07
N GLY A 140 -5.91 -10.32 -12.89
CA GLY A 140 -4.51 -10.21 -12.53
C GLY A 140 -4.27 -10.63 -11.09
N TYR A 141 -3.25 -11.46 -10.89
CA TYR A 141 -2.67 -11.75 -9.59
C TYR A 141 -1.26 -11.15 -9.51
N ASP A 142 -0.71 -11.03 -8.32
CA ASP A 142 0.62 -10.47 -8.07
C ASP A 142 1.70 -10.93 -9.05
N ALA A 143 1.90 -12.24 -9.20
CA ALA A 143 2.95 -12.77 -10.06
C ALA A 143 2.78 -12.37 -11.53
N ILE A 144 1.54 -12.28 -12.02
CA ILE A 144 1.25 -11.79 -13.37
C ILE A 144 1.61 -10.31 -13.47
N MET A 145 1.21 -9.50 -12.46
CA MET A 145 1.54 -8.08 -12.45
C MET A 145 3.02 -7.78 -12.31
N GLN A 146 3.77 -8.58 -11.56
CA GLN A 146 5.22 -8.43 -11.51
C GLN A 146 5.87 -8.57 -12.89
N GLY A 147 5.35 -9.47 -13.73
CA GLY A 147 5.79 -9.62 -15.13
C GLY A 147 5.29 -8.50 -16.03
N GLU A 148 3.99 -8.34 -16.12
CA GLU A 148 3.32 -7.43 -17.07
C GLU A 148 3.62 -5.94 -16.78
N ALA A 149 3.80 -5.58 -15.51
CA ALA A 149 4.16 -4.21 -15.12
C ALA A 149 5.67 -3.98 -15.03
N GLY A 150 6.50 -4.87 -15.53
CA GLY A 150 7.93 -4.65 -15.78
C GLY A 150 8.86 -4.78 -14.57
N ILE A 151 8.37 -5.07 -13.35
CA ILE A 151 9.26 -5.17 -12.19
C ILE A 151 10.22 -6.36 -12.30
N MET A 152 9.80 -7.45 -12.97
CA MET A 152 10.65 -8.61 -13.18
C MET A 152 11.82 -8.31 -14.13
N SER A 153 11.67 -7.38 -15.08
CA SER A 153 12.73 -7.03 -16.05
C SER A 153 13.92 -6.35 -15.41
N VAL A 154 13.72 -5.73 -14.24
CA VAL A 154 14.77 -5.03 -13.47
C VAL A 154 15.18 -5.78 -12.21
N THR A 155 14.64 -6.98 -11.97
CA THR A 155 14.89 -7.79 -10.78
C THR A 155 15.57 -9.10 -11.17
N GLY A 156 16.57 -9.53 -10.39
CA GLY A 156 17.29 -10.77 -10.58
C GLY A 156 18.68 -10.60 -11.22
N PRO A 157 19.40 -11.70 -11.44
CA PRO A 157 20.68 -11.67 -12.12
C PRO A 157 20.55 -11.13 -13.56
N PRO A 158 21.61 -10.53 -14.12
CA PRO A 158 21.61 -10.06 -15.51
C PRO A 158 21.09 -11.11 -16.50
N GLY A 159 20.14 -10.69 -17.35
CA GLY A 159 19.54 -11.57 -18.36
C GLY A 159 18.57 -12.63 -17.80
N THR A 160 18.26 -12.63 -16.51
CA THR A 160 17.34 -13.59 -15.87
C THR A 160 16.24 -12.84 -15.12
N PRO A 161 15.15 -12.42 -15.79
CA PRO A 161 14.02 -11.77 -15.13
C PRO A 161 13.50 -12.62 -13.97
N SER A 162 13.38 -12.01 -12.80
CA SER A 162 13.00 -12.72 -11.58
C SER A 162 11.92 -11.96 -10.82
N LYS A 163 10.97 -12.71 -10.25
CA LYS A 163 9.98 -12.08 -9.37
C LYS A 163 10.59 -11.74 -8.00
N VAL A 164 10.10 -10.70 -7.37
CA VAL A 164 10.32 -10.46 -5.94
C VAL A 164 9.69 -11.60 -5.14
N GLY A 165 10.35 -12.05 -4.07
CA GLY A 165 9.90 -13.19 -3.26
C GLY A 165 8.59 -12.94 -2.50
N LEU A 166 8.21 -11.69 -2.31
CA LEU A 166 6.94 -11.26 -1.71
C LEU A 166 5.91 -10.92 -2.78
N SER A 167 4.62 -10.87 -2.42
CA SER A 167 3.54 -10.38 -3.27
C SER A 167 3.60 -8.85 -3.40
N ILE A 168 4.66 -8.34 -4.03
CA ILE A 168 5.01 -6.92 -4.00
C ILE A 168 3.98 -6.03 -4.70
N ALA A 169 3.34 -6.50 -5.78
CA ALA A 169 2.30 -5.76 -6.48
C ALA A 169 1.07 -5.56 -5.58
N ASP A 170 0.68 -6.62 -4.85
CA ASP A 170 -0.40 -6.54 -3.85
C ASP A 170 -0.06 -5.60 -2.69
N ILE A 171 1.17 -5.69 -2.16
CA ILE A 171 1.64 -4.84 -1.05
C ILE A 171 1.63 -3.36 -1.45
N LEU A 172 2.10 -3.04 -2.65
CA LEU A 172 2.07 -1.67 -3.18
C LEU A 172 0.63 -1.18 -3.37
N ALA A 173 -0.24 -2.03 -3.91
CA ALA A 173 -1.66 -1.71 -4.09
C ALA A 173 -2.37 -1.50 -2.74
N ALA A 174 -2.08 -2.32 -1.74
CA ALA A 174 -2.62 -2.16 -0.38
C ALA A 174 -2.18 -0.84 0.25
N GLY A 175 -0.91 -0.44 0.10
CA GLY A 175 -0.40 0.85 0.57
C GLY A 175 -1.08 2.04 -0.10
N ASN A 176 -1.24 2.00 -1.43
CA ASN A 176 -1.96 3.03 -2.19
C ASN A 176 -3.46 3.08 -1.82
N ALA A 177 -4.09 1.92 -1.65
CA ALA A 177 -5.47 1.80 -1.23
C ALA A 177 -5.70 2.40 0.17
N THR A 178 -4.84 2.06 1.14
CA THR A 178 -4.87 2.65 2.49
C THR A 178 -4.74 4.18 2.44
N SER A 179 -3.76 4.70 1.70
CA SER A 179 -3.55 6.15 1.53
C SER A 179 -4.75 6.82 0.86
N GLY A 180 -5.34 6.17 -0.15
CA GLY A 180 -6.52 6.66 -0.84
C GLY A 180 -7.75 6.75 0.07
N VAL A 181 -7.99 5.73 0.91
CA VAL A 181 -9.07 5.75 1.92
C VAL A 181 -8.86 6.86 2.94
N LEU A 182 -7.64 7.02 3.46
CA LEU A 182 -7.32 8.10 4.41
C LEU A 182 -7.55 9.48 3.80
N ALA A 183 -7.14 9.69 2.55
CA ALA A 183 -7.38 10.93 1.82
C ALA A 183 -8.88 11.20 1.62
N ALA A 184 -9.65 10.17 1.24
CA ALA A 184 -11.09 10.27 1.06
C ALA A 184 -11.85 10.54 2.39
N LEU A 185 -11.43 9.90 3.48
CA LEU A 185 -11.95 10.17 4.82
C LEU A 185 -11.69 11.64 5.22
N TYR A 186 -10.49 12.14 4.97
CA TYR A 186 -10.15 13.55 5.23
C TYR A 186 -10.96 14.51 4.34
N GLU A 187 -11.07 14.24 3.04
CA GLU A 187 -11.89 15.04 2.12
C GLU A 187 -13.36 15.08 2.55
N ARG A 188 -13.90 13.94 2.99
CA ARG A 188 -15.27 13.83 3.49
C ARG A 188 -15.56 14.75 4.69
N THR A 189 -14.56 15.09 5.52
CA THR A 189 -14.76 16.05 6.63
C THR A 189 -15.10 17.45 6.13
N ARG A 190 -14.73 17.80 4.89
CA ARG A 190 -14.99 19.11 4.27
C ARG A 190 -16.20 19.10 3.36
N THR A 191 -16.41 17.98 2.64
CA THR A 191 -17.46 17.88 1.63
C THR A 191 -18.76 17.29 2.16
N GLY A 192 -18.72 16.59 3.29
CA GLY A 192 -19.84 15.81 3.80
C GLY A 192 -20.21 14.58 2.98
N ARG A 193 -19.56 14.34 1.82
CA ARG A 193 -19.89 13.30 0.86
C ARG A 193 -18.83 12.23 0.78
N GLY A 194 -19.25 11.00 0.47
CA GLY A 194 -18.37 9.91 0.10
C GLY A 194 -17.80 10.08 -1.31
N SER A 195 -16.87 9.21 -1.66
CA SER A 195 -16.22 9.21 -2.97
C SER A 195 -15.84 7.79 -3.40
N VAL A 196 -15.38 7.63 -4.64
CA VAL A 196 -14.88 6.37 -5.15
C VAL A 196 -13.36 6.45 -5.29
N VAL A 197 -12.66 5.61 -4.55
CA VAL A 197 -11.21 5.45 -4.62
C VAL A 197 -10.92 4.23 -5.49
N ARG A 198 -10.16 4.41 -6.56
CA ARG A 198 -9.78 3.33 -7.48
C ARG A 198 -8.27 3.20 -7.55
N THR A 199 -7.79 1.98 -7.44
CA THR A 199 -6.40 1.62 -7.71
C THR A 199 -6.33 0.28 -8.43
N SER A 200 -5.16 -0.08 -8.89
CA SER A 200 -4.89 -1.40 -9.47
C SER A 200 -3.48 -1.85 -9.14
N LEU A 201 -3.24 -3.15 -9.27
CA LEU A 201 -1.90 -3.71 -9.14
C LEU A 201 -0.97 -3.09 -10.18
N LEU A 202 -1.42 -2.96 -11.45
CA LEU A 202 -0.67 -2.31 -12.53
C LEU A 202 -0.28 -0.88 -12.16
N ALA A 203 -1.25 -0.05 -11.78
CA ALA A 203 -1.00 1.36 -11.44
C ALA A 203 -0.01 1.48 -10.27
N SER A 204 -0.12 0.59 -9.29
CA SER A 204 0.74 0.61 -8.11
C SER A 204 2.18 0.22 -8.42
N VAL A 205 2.40 -0.78 -9.28
CA VAL A 205 3.74 -1.16 -9.73
C VAL A 205 4.34 -0.07 -10.63
N VAL A 206 3.58 0.48 -11.58
CA VAL A 206 4.05 1.59 -12.45
C VAL A 206 4.43 2.82 -11.61
N GLY A 207 3.63 3.17 -10.60
CA GLY A 207 3.97 4.25 -9.65
C GLY A 207 5.26 4.00 -8.87
N ALA A 208 5.63 2.74 -8.66
CA ALA A 208 6.86 2.35 -7.97
C ALA A 208 8.11 2.26 -8.87
N HIS A 209 8.00 2.46 -10.17
CA HIS A 209 9.15 2.42 -11.09
C HIS A 209 10.21 3.49 -10.78
N MET A 210 9.81 4.64 -10.25
CA MET A 210 10.71 5.73 -9.87
C MET A 210 11.75 6.06 -10.96
N TYR A 211 13.05 6.07 -10.61
CA TYR A 211 14.15 6.37 -11.54
C TYR A 211 14.30 5.34 -12.66
N GLN A 212 13.90 4.10 -12.48
CA GLN A 212 13.90 3.11 -13.56
C GLN A 212 12.89 3.49 -14.65
N GLY A 213 11.71 3.98 -14.25
CA GLY A 213 10.72 4.50 -15.20
C GLY A 213 11.23 5.72 -15.96
N THR A 214 11.89 6.68 -15.27
CA THR A 214 12.42 7.90 -15.92
C THR A 214 13.64 7.64 -16.80
N ARG A 215 14.39 6.57 -16.61
CA ARG A 215 15.42 6.15 -17.59
C ARG A 215 14.80 5.93 -18.97
N TRP A 216 13.63 5.27 -19.03
CA TRP A 216 12.94 5.09 -20.30
C TRP A 216 12.18 6.35 -20.75
N THR A 217 11.32 6.92 -19.90
CA THR A 217 10.41 8.00 -20.33
C THR A 217 11.10 9.32 -20.63
N VAL A 218 12.30 9.55 -20.10
CA VAL A 218 13.07 10.80 -20.26
C VAL A 218 14.33 10.55 -21.08
N ALA A 219 15.09 9.50 -20.81
CA ALA A 219 16.37 9.25 -21.47
C ALA A 219 16.29 8.24 -22.64
N GLY A 220 15.15 7.55 -22.84
CA GLY A 220 14.99 6.53 -23.88
C GLY A 220 15.80 5.24 -23.63
N GLU A 221 16.31 5.08 -22.40
CA GLU A 221 17.16 3.97 -22.00
C GLU A 221 16.33 2.87 -21.32
N VAL A 222 16.34 1.66 -21.91
CA VAL A 222 15.63 0.50 -21.32
C VAL A 222 16.42 -0.01 -20.12
N PRO A 223 15.86 0.00 -18.88
CA PRO A 223 16.56 -0.54 -17.73
C PRO A 223 16.61 -2.07 -17.77
N GLU A 224 17.72 -2.63 -17.31
CA GLU A 224 17.95 -4.05 -17.21
C GLU A 224 18.24 -4.47 -15.77
N SER A 225 18.07 -5.77 -15.47
CA SER A 225 18.43 -6.34 -14.17
C SER A 225 19.94 -6.39 -14.00
N VAL A 226 20.41 -6.01 -12.82
CA VAL A 226 21.85 -5.96 -12.47
C VAL A 226 22.15 -6.77 -11.19
N GLY A 227 21.29 -7.70 -10.84
CA GLY A 227 21.43 -8.49 -9.61
C GLY A 227 21.24 -7.62 -8.35
N ASN A 228 22.22 -7.70 -7.45
CA ASN A 228 22.21 -6.95 -6.19
C ASN A 228 22.96 -5.61 -6.29
N ASP A 229 23.46 -5.26 -7.46
CA ASP A 229 24.19 -4.02 -7.68
C ASP A 229 23.22 -2.84 -7.91
N HIS A 230 23.66 -1.64 -7.52
CA HIS A 230 22.97 -0.42 -7.93
C HIS A 230 23.31 -0.10 -9.39
N PRO A 231 22.33 0.24 -10.26
CA PRO A 231 22.59 0.39 -11.70
C PRO A 231 23.59 1.49 -12.06
N THR A 232 23.72 2.54 -11.24
CA THR A 232 24.54 3.73 -11.56
C THR A 232 25.58 4.11 -10.50
N ILE A 233 25.63 3.41 -9.37
CA ILE A 233 26.53 3.71 -8.25
C ILE A 233 27.40 2.49 -7.92
N ALA A 234 28.70 2.70 -7.73
CA ALA A 234 29.63 1.69 -7.26
C ALA A 234 30.63 2.27 -6.24
N PRO A 235 31.03 1.50 -5.21
CA PRO A 235 30.51 0.19 -4.83
C PRO A 235 29.17 0.33 -4.10
N TYR A 236 28.14 -0.36 -4.59
CA TYR A 236 26.83 -0.44 -3.94
C TYR A 236 26.18 -1.77 -4.35
N GLY A 237 26.22 -2.75 -3.46
CA GLY A 237 25.75 -4.11 -3.77
C GLY A 237 26.18 -5.11 -2.71
N THR A 238 26.31 -6.37 -3.13
CA THR A 238 26.65 -7.50 -2.29
C THR A 238 28.10 -7.93 -2.53
N PHE A 239 28.88 -8.09 -1.47
CA PHE A 239 30.32 -8.42 -1.55
C PHE A 239 30.64 -9.65 -0.71
N ARG A 240 31.58 -10.47 -1.16
CA ARG A 240 32.01 -11.70 -0.50
C ARG A 240 33.08 -11.42 0.56
N CYS A 241 32.85 -11.96 1.75
CA CYS A 241 33.81 -12.07 2.82
C CYS A 241 34.27 -13.53 3.00
N LYS A 242 35.12 -13.79 3.97
CA LYS A 242 35.63 -15.13 4.26
C LYS A 242 34.55 -16.19 4.53
N ASP A 243 33.46 -15.81 5.18
CA ASP A 243 32.40 -16.71 5.68
C ASP A 243 31.00 -16.42 5.12
N GLY A 244 30.91 -15.64 4.03
CA GLY A 244 29.63 -15.33 3.36
C GLY A 244 29.63 -13.96 2.72
N GLN A 245 28.45 -13.32 2.66
CA GLN A 245 28.26 -12.05 1.96
C GLN A 245 27.72 -10.97 2.89
N ILE A 246 28.11 -9.71 2.62
CA ILE A 246 27.54 -8.50 3.23
C ILE A 246 27.08 -7.53 2.14
N GLN A 247 26.16 -6.66 2.48
CA GLN A 247 25.81 -5.51 1.63
C GLN A 247 26.63 -4.29 2.05
N ILE A 248 27.11 -3.52 1.06
CA ILE A 248 27.85 -2.26 1.26
C ILE A 248 27.22 -1.22 0.35
N GLY A 249 27.01 0.01 0.88
CA GLY A 249 26.43 1.12 0.12
C GLY A 249 27.29 2.38 0.21
N VAL A 250 28.11 2.65 -0.80
CA VAL A 250 28.96 3.86 -0.90
C VAL A 250 28.35 4.83 -1.90
N ALA A 251 27.31 5.55 -1.46
CA ALA A 251 26.48 6.34 -2.33
C ALA A 251 27.04 7.72 -2.72
N ASN A 252 28.12 8.17 -2.10
CA ASN A 252 28.71 9.49 -2.37
C ASN A 252 30.21 9.53 -2.14
N GLN A 253 30.87 10.65 -2.54
CA GLN A 253 32.31 10.79 -2.47
C GLN A 253 32.85 10.83 -1.03
N ASN A 254 32.11 11.35 -0.07
CA ASN A 254 32.54 11.36 1.33
C ASN A 254 32.58 9.94 1.92
N LEU A 255 31.60 9.09 1.57
CA LEU A 255 31.60 7.68 1.93
C LEU A 255 32.72 6.93 1.23
N TRP A 256 33.02 7.25 -0.04
CA TRP A 256 34.14 6.65 -0.78
C TRP A 256 35.48 6.91 -0.07
N ARG A 257 35.76 8.16 0.30
CA ARG A 257 36.99 8.52 1.02
C ARG A 257 37.14 7.85 2.38
N ARG A 258 36.04 7.47 3.02
CA ARG A 258 36.06 6.67 4.28
C ARG A 258 36.23 5.19 4.01
N PHE A 259 35.65 4.70 2.94
CA PHE A 259 35.62 3.27 2.59
C PHE A 259 36.93 2.78 1.96
N ALA A 260 37.46 3.51 0.98
CA ALA A 260 38.61 3.07 0.17
C ALA A 260 39.81 2.66 1.02
N PRO A 261 40.25 3.43 2.06
CA PRO A 261 41.36 3.01 2.91
C PRO A 261 41.10 1.75 3.71
N LEU A 262 39.84 1.41 4.05
CA LEU A 262 39.50 0.20 4.81
C LEU A 262 39.69 -1.08 3.98
N VAL A 263 39.69 -0.94 2.66
CA VAL A 263 39.86 -2.05 1.71
C VAL A 263 41.16 -1.91 0.88
N ASP A 264 42.17 -1.24 1.46
CA ASP A 264 43.51 -1.04 0.90
C ASP A 264 43.48 -0.39 -0.51
N LEU A 265 42.51 0.50 -0.78
CA LEU A 265 42.42 1.26 -2.01
C LEU A 265 42.80 2.73 -1.78
N ASP A 266 43.41 3.34 -2.81
CA ASP A 266 43.60 4.78 -2.86
C ASP A 266 42.30 5.46 -3.33
N ALA A 267 41.80 6.39 -2.54
CA ALA A 267 40.58 7.11 -2.86
C ALA A 267 40.72 8.03 -4.09
N ASP A 268 41.94 8.42 -4.44
CA ASP A 268 42.29 9.28 -5.55
C ASP A 268 42.81 8.50 -6.78
N ASP A 269 42.81 7.16 -6.76
CA ASP A 269 43.12 6.31 -7.92
C ASP A 269 42.23 6.73 -9.11
N PRO A 270 42.81 7.12 -10.26
CA PRO A 270 42.02 7.57 -11.43
C PRO A 270 40.97 6.58 -11.91
N ARG A 271 41.15 5.28 -11.66
CA ARG A 271 40.15 4.25 -12.00
C ARG A 271 38.89 4.36 -11.15
N TYR A 272 38.99 4.96 -9.94
CA TYR A 272 37.94 4.94 -8.92
C TYR A 272 37.65 6.32 -8.32
N ALA A 273 38.25 7.38 -8.83
CA ALA A 273 38.20 8.72 -8.26
C ALA A 273 36.79 9.30 -8.18
N THR A 274 35.95 9.06 -9.19
CA THR A 274 34.58 9.58 -9.25
C THR A 274 33.54 8.44 -9.29
N ILE A 275 32.26 8.77 -9.06
CA ILE A 275 31.17 7.79 -9.21
C ILE A 275 31.11 7.20 -10.63
N PRO A 276 31.19 7.99 -11.71
CA PRO A 276 31.25 7.46 -13.07
C PRO A 276 32.44 6.50 -13.28
N ASP A 277 33.64 6.85 -12.80
CA ASP A 277 34.83 6.01 -12.95
C ASP A 277 34.63 4.68 -12.24
N ARG A 278 34.13 4.69 -10.99
CA ARG A 278 33.84 3.47 -10.25
C ARG A 278 32.75 2.62 -10.93
N SER A 279 31.74 3.25 -11.50
CA SER A 279 30.68 2.52 -12.21
C SER A 279 31.18 1.90 -13.50
N ALA A 280 32.03 2.59 -14.24
CA ALA A 280 32.67 2.08 -15.46
C ALA A 280 33.61 0.91 -15.17
N ASN A 281 34.36 0.96 -14.04
CA ASN A 281 35.32 -0.05 -13.63
C ASN A 281 34.78 -1.00 -12.54
N ARG A 282 33.44 -1.16 -12.47
CA ARG A 282 32.74 -1.93 -11.40
C ARG A 282 33.30 -3.32 -11.18
N ALA A 283 33.54 -4.08 -12.23
CA ALA A 283 33.99 -5.47 -12.12
C ALA A 283 35.39 -5.56 -11.46
N GLU A 284 36.30 -4.67 -11.86
CA GLU A 284 37.64 -4.59 -11.28
C GLU A 284 37.58 -4.12 -9.82
N LEU A 285 36.82 -3.06 -9.57
CA LEU A 285 36.60 -2.54 -8.23
C LEU A 285 36.02 -3.60 -7.29
N THR A 286 35.02 -4.36 -7.74
CA THR A 286 34.44 -5.46 -6.94
C THR A 286 35.49 -6.52 -6.61
N ALA A 287 36.32 -6.92 -7.58
CA ALA A 287 37.38 -7.90 -7.37
C ALA A 287 38.44 -7.39 -6.37
N ASP A 288 38.84 -6.12 -6.47
CA ASP A 288 39.78 -5.51 -5.53
C ASP A 288 39.23 -5.46 -4.11
N ILE A 289 37.97 -5.07 -3.95
CA ILE A 289 37.27 -5.05 -2.65
C ILE A 289 37.18 -6.47 -2.07
N GLU A 290 36.65 -7.43 -2.82
CA GLU A 290 36.45 -8.81 -2.34
C GLU A 290 37.78 -9.50 -1.98
N ARG A 291 38.86 -9.17 -2.67
CA ARG A 291 40.21 -9.68 -2.32
C ARG A 291 40.61 -9.32 -0.87
N VAL A 292 40.27 -8.11 -0.45
CA VAL A 292 40.57 -7.64 0.93
C VAL A 292 39.56 -8.21 1.91
N LEU A 293 38.28 -8.19 1.55
CA LEU A 293 37.18 -8.71 2.39
C LEU A 293 37.32 -10.20 2.69
N ALA A 294 37.93 -10.98 1.80
CA ALA A 294 38.20 -12.41 1.98
C ALA A 294 39.16 -12.70 3.18
N GLY A 295 39.87 -11.69 3.65
CA GLY A 295 40.79 -11.82 4.79
C GLY A 295 40.08 -11.96 6.14
N ASP A 296 38.81 -11.61 6.27
CA ASP A 296 38.13 -11.62 7.57
C ASP A 296 36.65 -12.00 7.46
N THR A 297 36.00 -12.21 8.62
CA THR A 297 34.59 -12.60 8.73
C THR A 297 33.64 -11.42 8.43
N ARG A 298 32.40 -11.76 8.10
CA ARG A 298 31.31 -10.77 7.92
C ARG A 298 31.14 -9.87 9.13
N GLU A 299 31.15 -10.47 10.33
CA GLU A 299 30.96 -9.74 11.58
C GLU A 299 32.09 -8.70 11.81
N ALA A 300 33.34 -9.08 11.64
CA ALA A 300 34.49 -8.19 11.78
C ALA A 300 34.44 -7.04 10.74
N TRP A 301 34.04 -7.33 9.50
CA TRP A 301 33.88 -6.30 8.47
C TRP A 301 32.74 -5.35 8.77
N LEU A 302 31.58 -5.85 9.21
CA LEU A 302 30.45 -5.01 9.59
C LEU A 302 30.78 -4.08 10.75
N GLU A 303 31.54 -4.55 11.77
CA GLU A 303 32.01 -3.72 12.86
C GLU A 303 32.92 -2.58 12.36
N ARG A 304 33.90 -2.89 11.50
CA ARG A 304 34.81 -1.88 10.93
C ARG A 304 34.12 -0.86 10.06
N LEU A 305 33.26 -1.32 9.15
CA LEU A 305 32.54 -0.46 8.20
C LEU A 305 31.55 0.46 8.92
N ASN A 306 30.74 -0.09 9.82
CA ASN A 306 29.77 0.70 10.59
C ASN A 306 30.48 1.66 11.56
N GLY A 307 31.60 1.23 12.20
CA GLY A 307 32.43 2.10 13.03
C GLY A 307 33.06 3.28 12.28
N ALA A 308 33.33 3.12 10.98
CA ALA A 308 33.81 4.19 10.10
C ALA A 308 32.63 5.03 9.50
N GLY A 309 31.38 4.71 9.83
CA GLY A 309 30.19 5.37 9.29
C GLY A 309 29.93 5.05 7.79
N VAL A 310 30.37 3.88 7.33
CA VAL A 310 30.06 3.36 5.99
C VAL A 310 28.85 2.43 6.11
N PRO A 311 27.73 2.70 5.42
CA PRO A 311 26.57 1.83 5.46
C PRO A 311 26.89 0.42 4.99
N ALA A 312 26.73 -0.56 5.87
CA ALA A 312 26.91 -1.96 5.59
C ALA A 312 25.95 -2.81 6.43
N GLY A 313 25.54 -3.97 5.93
CA GLY A 313 24.57 -4.83 6.59
C GLY A 313 24.69 -6.30 6.21
N SER A 314 24.16 -7.16 7.08
CA SER A 314 23.99 -8.59 6.82
C SER A 314 22.84 -8.85 5.90
N ILE A 315 22.91 -9.94 5.12
CA ILE A 315 21.76 -10.54 4.44
C ILE A 315 21.19 -11.56 5.41
N ARG A 316 20.03 -11.22 6.01
CA ARG A 316 19.36 -12.06 7.01
C ARG A 316 18.29 -12.92 6.36
N SER A 317 18.10 -14.12 6.88
CA SER A 317 16.92 -14.93 6.63
C SER A 317 15.71 -14.39 7.41
N ILE A 318 14.51 -14.84 7.08
CA ILE A 318 13.26 -14.36 7.70
C ILE A 318 13.24 -14.68 9.21
N ASP A 319 13.66 -15.87 9.63
CA ASP A 319 13.77 -16.26 11.04
C ASP A 319 14.79 -15.40 11.82
N GLU A 320 15.94 -15.08 11.21
CA GLU A 320 16.91 -14.16 11.79
C GLU A 320 16.32 -12.74 11.99
N VAL A 321 15.48 -12.27 11.06
CA VAL A 321 14.80 -10.97 11.18
C VAL A 321 13.81 -10.99 12.35
N TYR A 322 13.02 -12.04 12.52
CA TYR A 322 11.99 -12.13 13.58
C TYR A 322 12.59 -12.36 14.96
N THR A 323 13.79 -12.91 15.06
CA THR A 323 14.54 -13.06 16.31
C THR A 323 15.47 -11.88 16.62
N TRP A 324 15.70 -10.98 15.67
CA TRP A 324 16.58 -9.83 15.86
C TRP A 324 16.02 -8.84 16.88
N GLU A 325 16.84 -8.45 17.85
CA GLU A 325 16.47 -7.52 18.92
C GLU A 325 15.94 -6.19 18.39
N GLN A 326 16.53 -5.66 17.31
CA GLN A 326 16.05 -4.44 16.68
C GLN A 326 14.60 -4.59 16.16
N THR A 327 14.24 -5.71 15.56
CA THR A 327 12.88 -5.99 15.10
C THR A 327 11.91 -6.06 16.28
N ARG A 328 12.28 -6.76 17.34
CA ARG A 328 11.41 -6.93 18.53
C ARG A 328 11.28 -5.66 19.34
N SER A 329 12.36 -4.90 19.52
CA SER A 329 12.35 -3.62 20.24
C SER A 329 11.49 -2.53 19.56
N GLN A 330 11.29 -2.64 18.26
CA GLN A 330 10.42 -1.74 17.49
C GLN A 330 8.94 -2.19 17.50
N GLY A 331 8.59 -3.30 18.16
CA GLY A 331 7.20 -3.82 18.17
C GLY A 331 6.76 -4.40 16.83
N LEU A 332 7.70 -4.81 15.97
CA LEU A 332 7.41 -5.37 14.65
C LEU A 332 7.05 -6.86 14.69
N VAL A 333 7.02 -7.45 15.88
CA VAL A 333 6.46 -8.77 16.18
C VAL A 333 5.47 -8.59 17.31
N ILE A 334 4.23 -8.98 17.08
CA ILE A 334 3.14 -8.90 18.06
C ILE A 334 2.67 -10.30 18.46
N GLU A 335 2.20 -10.42 19.68
CA GLU A 335 1.57 -11.64 20.18
C GLU A 335 0.06 -11.47 20.24
N VAL A 336 -0.68 -12.47 19.82
CA VAL A 336 -2.15 -12.52 19.86
C VAL A 336 -2.63 -13.90 20.31
N GLU A 337 -3.80 -13.96 20.96
CA GLU A 337 -4.46 -15.21 21.33
C GLU A 337 -5.41 -15.62 20.21
N HIS A 338 -5.09 -16.73 19.52
CA HIS A 338 -5.94 -17.28 18.46
C HIS A 338 -6.85 -18.37 19.04
N PRO A 339 -8.15 -18.43 18.67
CA PRO A 339 -9.11 -19.33 19.29
C PRO A 339 -8.73 -20.83 19.30
N THR A 340 -8.03 -21.28 18.25
CA THR A 340 -7.67 -22.71 18.09
C THR A 340 -6.16 -22.98 18.17
N LEU A 341 -5.31 -21.96 17.97
CA LEU A 341 -3.86 -22.11 18.01
C LEU A 341 -3.25 -21.66 19.35
N GLY A 342 -4.03 -21.00 20.21
CA GLY A 342 -3.51 -20.35 21.41
C GLY A 342 -2.64 -19.14 21.05
N ARG A 343 -1.60 -18.91 21.82
CA ARG A 343 -0.69 -17.77 21.63
C ARG A 343 0.17 -17.95 20.39
N ILE A 344 0.06 -17.00 19.45
CA ILE A 344 0.85 -16.95 18.21
C ILE A 344 1.53 -15.61 18.04
N GLU A 345 2.64 -15.60 17.33
CA GLU A 345 3.33 -14.39 16.90
C GLU A 345 2.95 -14.02 15.45
N LEU A 346 2.71 -12.75 15.20
CA LEU A 346 2.42 -12.20 13.86
C LEU A 346 3.34 -11.03 13.55
N PRO A 347 3.58 -10.72 12.24
CA PRO A 347 4.16 -9.43 11.84
C PRO A 347 3.35 -8.29 12.45
N GLY A 348 3.98 -7.36 13.15
CA GLY A 348 3.34 -6.19 13.75
C GLY A 348 3.06 -5.06 12.75
N PRO A 349 2.31 -4.03 13.15
CA PRO A 349 2.06 -2.85 12.32
C PRO A 349 3.35 -2.06 12.08
N PRO A 350 3.58 -1.54 10.85
CA PRO A 350 4.81 -0.80 10.53
C PRO A 350 4.77 0.67 11.01
N LEU A 351 3.59 1.18 11.42
CA LEU A 351 3.41 2.55 11.88
C LEU A 351 3.38 2.61 13.40
N ARG A 352 4.06 3.60 13.95
CA ARG A 352 4.09 3.90 15.38
C ARG A 352 3.75 5.36 15.60
N PHE A 353 2.85 5.62 16.57
CA PHE A 353 2.47 6.96 16.96
C PHE A 353 3.05 7.26 18.34
N ASP A 354 3.93 8.25 18.43
CA ASP A 354 4.53 8.64 19.70
C ASP A 354 3.46 9.19 20.68
N GLY A 355 3.57 8.75 21.93
CA GLY A 355 2.61 9.13 22.97
C GLY A 355 1.26 8.38 22.93
N ALA A 356 1.07 7.47 21.98
CA ALA A 356 -0.07 6.56 22.00
C ALA A 356 0.23 5.33 22.88
N GLU A 357 -0.80 4.87 23.63
CA GLU A 357 -0.73 3.57 24.31
C GLU A 357 -0.60 2.45 23.28
N PRO A 358 0.18 1.38 23.57
CA PRO A 358 0.23 0.20 22.73
C PRO A 358 -1.18 -0.36 22.54
N ARG A 359 -1.56 -0.62 21.29
CA ARG A 359 -2.85 -1.24 21.01
C ARG A 359 -2.80 -2.73 21.30
N VAL A 360 -3.88 -3.23 21.87
CA VAL A 360 -4.14 -4.67 21.93
C VAL A 360 -4.64 -5.10 20.55
N HIS A 361 -3.94 -6.05 19.96
CA HIS A 361 -4.32 -6.63 18.67
C HIS A 361 -5.12 -7.93 18.89
N THR A 362 -6.13 -8.15 18.05
CA THR A 362 -6.86 -9.41 18.02
C THR A 362 -6.33 -10.33 16.94
N ALA A 363 -6.42 -11.63 17.18
CA ALA A 363 -6.05 -12.63 16.17
C ALA A 363 -6.96 -12.53 14.94
N PRO A 364 -6.49 -13.00 13.77
CA PRO A 364 -7.36 -13.20 12.62
C PRO A 364 -8.53 -14.12 12.97
N PRO A 365 -9.76 -13.76 12.59
CA PRO A 365 -10.96 -14.47 13.06
C PRO A 365 -11.14 -15.82 12.37
N LEU A 366 -11.83 -16.74 13.04
CA LEU A 366 -12.41 -17.91 12.41
C LEU A 366 -13.51 -17.51 11.41
N LEU A 367 -13.82 -18.39 10.46
CA LEU A 367 -14.86 -18.13 9.47
C LEU A 367 -16.23 -17.92 10.13
N GLY A 368 -16.82 -16.74 9.95
CA GLY A 368 -18.14 -16.40 10.49
C GLY A 368 -18.19 -16.20 12.00
N GLU A 369 -17.05 -16.15 12.69
CA GLU A 369 -16.96 -16.05 14.15
C GLU A 369 -17.82 -14.94 14.75
N HIS A 370 -18.01 -13.84 14.04
CA HIS A 370 -18.69 -12.65 14.53
C HIS A 370 -20.07 -12.43 13.92
N THR A 371 -20.62 -13.40 13.17
CA THR A 371 -21.87 -13.23 12.43
C THR A 371 -23.01 -12.76 13.34
N ASP A 372 -23.29 -13.47 14.43
CA ASP A 372 -24.40 -13.14 15.33
C ASP A 372 -24.20 -11.77 16.01
N ALA A 373 -22.96 -11.46 16.42
CA ALA A 373 -22.64 -10.19 17.08
C ALA A 373 -22.80 -8.99 16.12
N VAL A 374 -22.39 -9.13 14.87
CA VAL A 374 -22.54 -8.09 13.85
C VAL A 374 -24.00 -7.91 13.46
N LEU A 375 -24.79 -8.99 13.34
CA LEU A 375 -26.22 -8.90 13.06
C LEU A 375 -26.97 -8.23 14.20
N ALA A 376 -26.67 -8.55 15.45
CA ALA A 376 -27.24 -7.88 16.63
C ALA A 376 -26.89 -6.38 16.64
N TRP A 377 -25.65 -6.03 16.36
CA TRP A 377 -25.23 -4.63 16.20
C TRP A 377 -26.03 -3.91 15.11
N LEU A 378 -26.25 -4.54 13.93
CA LEU A 378 -27.07 -3.96 12.87
C LEU A 378 -28.51 -3.71 13.32
N ASP A 379 -29.11 -4.63 14.09
CA ASP A 379 -30.46 -4.47 14.61
C ASP A 379 -30.54 -3.25 15.57
N GLU A 380 -29.50 -3.03 16.37
CA GLU A 380 -29.38 -1.86 17.26
C GLU A 380 -29.26 -0.57 16.46
N GLN A 381 -28.42 -0.53 15.40
CA GLN A 381 -28.27 0.64 14.55
C GLN A 381 -29.57 0.99 13.83
N ASP A 382 -30.23 0.01 13.20
CA ASP A 382 -31.51 0.20 12.52
C ASP A 382 -32.63 0.67 13.50
N ALA A 383 -32.57 0.20 14.76
CA ALA A 383 -33.50 0.66 15.80
C ALA A 383 -33.22 2.11 16.24
N ALA A 384 -31.96 2.50 16.29
CA ALA A 384 -31.56 3.88 16.59
C ALA A 384 -32.00 4.84 15.49
N GLU A 385 -31.79 4.49 14.22
CA GLU A 385 -32.27 5.27 13.07
C GLU A 385 -33.79 5.48 13.09
N ARG A 386 -34.57 4.45 13.45
CA ARG A 386 -36.03 4.55 13.55
C ARG A 386 -36.48 5.47 14.68
N ARG A 387 -35.69 5.63 15.74
CA ARG A 387 -36.02 6.48 16.90
C ARG A 387 -35.71 7.97 16.68
N ASP A 388 -34.72 8.26 15.86
CA ASP A 388 -34.30 9.64 15.57
C ASP A 388 -34.14 9.90 14.05
N PRO A 389 -35.24 9.87 13.28
CA PRO A 389 -35.19 10.13 11.84
C PRO A 389 -34.90 11.59 11.48
N ALA A 390 -34.99 12.52 12.44
CA ALA A 390 -34.75 13.96 12.27
C ALA A 390 -33.28 14.34 12.50
N GLY A 391 -32.59 13.69 13.43
CA GLY A 391 -31.19 13.99 13.75
C GLY A 391 -30.23 13.74 12.60
N GLN A 392 -30.52 12.79 11.73
CA GLN A 392 -29.73 12.51 10.53
C GLN A 392 -29.98 13.53 9.41
N ARG A 393 -31.18 14.07 9.24
CA ARG A 393 -31.48 15.15 8.27
C ARG A 393 -30.75 16.43 8.69
N ASP A 394 -30.79 16.79 9.95
CA ASP A 394 -30.08 17.95 10.49
C ASP A 394 -28.55 17.84 10.39
N ALA A 395 -27.99 16.63 10.55
CA ALA A 395 -26.58 16.38 10.38
C ALA A 395 -26.13 16.43 8.91
N ALA A 396 -26.98 15.95 7.99
CA ALA A 396 -26.74 16.03 6.54
C ALA A 396 -26.88 17.46 6.02
N GLU A 397 -27.88 18.22 6.49
CA GLU A 397 -28.09 19.62 6.10
C GLU A 397 -27.03 20.58 6.66
N ARG A 398 -26.55 20.37 7.88
CA ARG A 398 -25.45 21.17 8.47
C ARG A 398 -24.10 20.91 7.82
N GLN A 399 -23.96 19.85 7.04
CA GLN A 399 -22.73 19.41 6.39
C GLN A 399 -22.75 19.59 4.87
N ASP A 400 -23.75 20.26 4.28
CA ASP A 400 -23.74 20.68 2.87
C ASP A 400 -23.49 22.20 2.72
N PRO A 401 -22.25 22.68 2.88
CA PRO A 401 -21.92 24.09 2.66
C PRO A 401 -21.96 24.49 1.18
N ALA A 402 -21.99 23.54 0.25
CA ALA A 402 -22.06 23.81 -1.18
C ALA A 402 -23.50 24.14 -1.64
N GLY A 403 -24.51 23.51 -1.05
CA GLY A 403 -25.93 23.83 -1.34
C GLY A 403 -26.33 25.24 -0.94
N GLN A 404 -25.71 25.79 0.11
CA GLN A 404 -25.97 27.17 0.54
C GLN A 404 -25.28 28.23 -0.35
N GLN A 405 -24.15 27.90 -0.99
CA GLN A 405 -23.47 28.81 -1.92
C GLN A 405 -24.15 28.89 -3.30
N ASP A 406 -24.77 27.83 -3.77
CA ASP A 406 -25.51 27.85 -5.02
C ASP A 406 -26.85 28.60 -4.91
N ILE A 407 -27.49 28.57 -3.76
CA ILE A 407 -28.70 29.38 -3.50
C ILE A 407 -28.33 30.87 -3.39
N ALA A 408 -27.18 31.22 -2.81
CA ALA A 408 -26.70 32.60 -2.73
C ALA A 408 -26.27 33.16 -4.09
N LYS A 409 -25.72 32.34 -5.00
CA LYS A 409 -25.39 32.76 -6.37
C LYS A 409 -26.58 32.93 -7.29
N GLN A 410 -27.70 32.27 -7.02
CA GLN A 410 -28.95 32.47 -7.77
C GLN A 410 -29.73 33.71 -7.36
N GLN A 411 -29.39 34.37 -6.27
CA GLN A 411 -30.07 35.56 -5.77
C GLN A 411 -29.38 36.89 -6.11
N ASP A 412 -28.20 36.87 -6.78
CA ASP A 412 -27.51 38.09 -7.20
C ASP A 412 -27.31 38.15 -8.73
N PRO A 413 -28.31 38.62 -9.49
CA PRO A 413 -28.24 38.76 -10.94
C PRO A 413 -27.34 39.89 -11.43
N ALA A 414 -26.76 40.73 -10.54
CA ALA A 414 -25.96 41.91 -10.91
C ALA A 414 -24.46 41.59 -11.10
N GLY A 415 -23.96 40.43 -10.67
CA GLY A 415 -22.51 40.09 -10.75
C GLY A 415 -22.03 39.50 -12.06
N GLN A 416 -22.92 39.23 -13.04
CA GLN A 416 -22.53 38.56 -14.28
C GLN A 416 -22.19 39.50 -15.45
N GLN A 417 -22.48 40.81 -15.36
CA GLN A 417 -22.12 41.77 -16.41
C GLN A 417 -20.72 42.32 -16.35
N ASP A 418 -20.08 42.38 -15.18
CA ASP A 418 -18.72 42.96 -15.02
C ASP A 418 -17.57 42.02 -15.40
N ALA A 419 -17.82 40.73 -15.55
CA ALA A 419 -16.77 39.74 -15.92
C ALA A 419 -16.59 39.61 -17.45
N ALA A 420 -17.62 39.91 -18.24
CA ALA A 420 -17.55 39.81 -19.71
C ALA A 420 -16.81 41.02 -20.33
N GLU A 421 -16.91 42.21 -19.74
CA GLU A 421 -16.22 43.43 -20.25
C GLU A 421 -14.72 43.45 -19.95
N ARG A 422 -14.21 42.65 -19.05
CA ARG A 422 -12.76 42.58 -18.73
C ARG A 422 -11.97 41.59 -19.59
N LEU A 423 -12.61 40.69 -20.29
CA LEU A 423 -11.95 39.74 -21.20
C LEU A 423 -11.76 40.29 -22.62
N ASP A 424 -12.60 41.21 -23.08
CA ASP A 424 -12.43 41.86 -24.38
C ASP A 424 -11.33 42.96 -24.41
N ALA A 425 -10.99 43.51 -23.24
CA ALA A 425 -9.94 44.56 -23.15
C ALA A 425 -8.49 44.01 -23.10
N ALA A 426 -8.31 42.68 -22.90
CA ALA A 426 -6.99 42.03 -22.85
C ALA A 426 -6.54 41.43 -24.20
N GLY A 427 -7.47 41.29 -25.16
CA GLY A 427 -7.19 40.68 -26.48
C GLY A 427 -6.59 41.62 -27.56
N GLU A 428 -6.57 42.94 -27.33
CA GLU A 428 -6.12 43.89 -28.34
C GLU A 428 -4.69 44.46 -28.17
N ARG A 429 -3.89 43.95 -27.23
CA ARG A 429 -2.51 44.48 -26.98
C ARG A 429 -1.36 43.59 -27.40
N ASP A 430 -1.58 42.39 -27.91
CA ASP A 430 -0.48 41.51 -28.35
C ASP A 430 -0.34 41.36 -29.88
N GLY A 431 -0.89 42.28 -30.65
CA GLY A 431 -0.90 42.26 -32.12
C GLY A 431 0.09 43.20 -32.83
N GLU A 432 0.91 44.02 -32.16
CA GLU A 432 1.72 45.07 -32.81
C GLU A 432 3.24 45.09 -32.50
N GLU A 433 3.86 43.95 -32.25
CA GLU A 433 5.34 43.92 -32.14
C GLU A 433 5.98 42.63 -32.73
N GLN A 434 5.71 42.34 -34.01
CA GLN A 434 6.63 41.51 -34.82
C GLN A 434 6.57 41.93 -36.29
N GLY A 435 7.29 43.01 -36.60
CA GLY A 435 7.52 43.45 -37.96
C GLY A 435 8.52 44.58 -38.06
N ARG A 436 9.83 44.29 -37.84
CA ARG A 436 10.99 45.03 -38.44
C ARG A 436 12.31 44.47 -37.87
N GLY A 437 13.14 43.95 -38.79
CA GLY A 437 14.57 43.75 -38.52
C GLY A 437 15.12 42.44 -39.06
N GLN A 438 15.41 42.44 -40.33
CA GLN A 438 16.51 41.78 -41.09
C GLN A 438 17.18 40.54 -40.48
#